data_47b32178ab8b3acc9eba93b2f8243aa7
#
_entry.id   47b32178ab8b3acc9eba93b2f8243aa7
#
_cell.length_a   1.000
_cell.length_b   1.000
_cell.length_c   1.000
_cell.angle_alpha   90.00
_cell.angle_beta   90.00
_cell.angle_gamma   90.00
#
_symmetry.space_group_name_H-M   'P 1'
#
loop_
_entity.id
_entity.type
_entity.pdbx_description
1 polymer ?
#
loop_
_entity_poly.entity_id
_entity_poly.type
_entity_poly.pdbx_seq_one_letter_code
_entity_poly.pdbx_strand_id
1 'polypeptide(L)'
;LHPRVRRQRQMCIRDRGKTVLLLGTGGAGDAICDALVGAGVKKIFVTNRSVYPAQDLAARYPDKAQFIYFGIFPVRHAMAESDLFINATSLGMAGMKEFSDLGFLRDAPAGVTVYDLVYNPRQTMLLREAEKRGLPTVSGIDLLLYQAARAFKMFTGKDVDMPALLSALEGKLD
;
A
#
# COMPACT_ATOMS: atom_id res chain seq x y z
N LEU A 1 -15.13 -25.39 -7.11
CA LEU A 1 -14.79 -24.03 -6.66
C LEU A 1 -13.95 -23.35 -7.74
N HIS A 2 -14.46 -22.22 -8.26
CA HIS A 2 -13.87 -21.47 -9.37
C HIS A 2 -12.43 -21.03 -9.03
N PRO A 3 -11.43 -21.17 -9.93
CA PRO A 3 -10.01 -20.83 -9.68
C PRO A 3 -9.77 -19.40 -9.14
N ARG A 4 -10.68 -18.48 -9.44
CA ARG A 4 -10.63 -17.06 -8.99
C ARG A 4 -10.92 -16.90 -7.50
N VAL A 5 -11.86 -17.67 -6.94
CA VAL A 5 -12.17 -17.66 -5.50
C VAL A 5 -10.98 -18.21 -4.70
N ARG A 6 -10.23 -19.15 -5.30
CA ARG A 6 -9.01 -19.72 -4.71
C ARG A 6 -7.87 -18.68 -4.67
N ARG A 7 -7.73 -17.84 -5.70
CA ARG A 7 -6.69 -16.78 -5.76
C ARG A 7 -6.97 -15.61 -4.81
N GLN A 8 -8.22 -15.16 -4.69
CA GLN A 8 -8.63 -14.17 -3.69
C GLN A 8 -8.47 -14.70 -2.26
N ARG A 9 -8.86 -15.96 -1.99
CA ARG A 9 -8.60 -16.61 -0.70
C ARG A 9 -7.11 -16.80 -0.41
N GLN A 10 -6.27 -17.01 -1.41
CA GLN A 10 -4.82 -17.10 -1.23
C GLN A 10 -4.17 -15.73 -0.96
N MET A 11 -4.67 -14.62 -1.51
CA MET A 11 -4.24 -13.27 -1.13
C MET A 11 -4.62 -12.97 0.33
N CYS A 12 -5.88 -13.18 0.71
CA CYS A 12 -6.33 -13.00 2.09
C CYS A 12 -5.59 -13.89 3.12
N ILE A 13 -5.12 -15.08 2.71
CA ILE A 13 -4.34 -15.98 3.58
C ILE A 13 -2.90 -15.46 3.77
N ARG A 14 -2.32 -14.77 2.77
CA ARG A 14 -0.96 -14.21 2.86
C ARG A 14 -0.88 -13.02 3.81
N ASP A 15 -1.96 -12.23 3.93
CA ASP A 15 -1.98 -11.02 4.75
C ASP A 15 -2.42 -11.29 6.19
N ARG A 16 -3.01 -12.46 6.45
CA ARG A 16 -3.43 -12.86 7.79
C ARG A 16 -2.23 -12.94 8.74
N GLY A 17 -2.35 -12.23 9.86
CA GLY A 17 -1.30 -12.20 10.89
C GLY A 17 -0.15 -11.25 10.60
N LYS A 18 -0.17 -10.51 9.48
CA LYS A 18 0.83 -9.52 9.10
C LYS A 18 0.66 -8.22 9.89
N THR A 19 1.78 -7.54 10.15
CA THR A 19 1.80 -6.18 10.67
C THR A 19 2.03 -5.20 9.52
N VAL A 20 1.24 -4.14 9.46
CA VAL A 20 1.26 -3.15 8.37
C VAL A 20 1.55 -1.76 8.94
N LEU A 21 2.43 -1.02 8.28
CA LEU A 21 2.60 0.41 8.49
C LEU A 21 1.92 1.17 7.35
N LEU A 22 0.82 1.86 7.66
CA LEU A 22 0.04 2.66 6.73
C LEU A 22 0.33 4.15 6.93
N LEU A 23 0.90 4.77 5.91
CA LEU A 23 1.12 6.22 5.84
C LEU A 23 0.04 6.87 4.96
N GLY A 24 -0.75 7.73 5.55
CA GLY A 24 -1.84 8.45 4.90
C GLY A 24 -3.23 7.92 5.27
N THR A 25 -4.14 8.86 5.54
CA THR A 25 -5.52 8.61 6.01
C THR A 25 -6.55 9.36 5.17
N GLY A 26 -6.22 9.64 3.92
CA GLY A 26 -7.19 10.10 2.92
C GLY A 26 -8.08 8.94 2.45
N GLY A 27 -8.96 9.19 1.48
CA GLY A 27 -9.91 8.18 1.01
C GLY A 27 -9.28 6.84 0.62
N ALA A 28 -8.08 6.86 -0.01
CA ALA A 28 -7.36 5.63 -0.34
C ALA A 28 -6.83 4.91 0.92
N GLY A 29 -6.24 5.65 1.87
CA GLY A 29 -5.73 5.08 3.12
C GLY A 29 -6.85 4.51 3.98
N ASP A 30 -7.99 5.16 4.03
CA ASP A 30 -9.19 4.70 4.71
C ASP A 30 -9.70 3.36 4.14
N ALA A 31 -9.91 3.31 2.83
CA ALA A 31 -10.36 2.09 2.15
C ALA A 31 -9.36 0.92 2.29
N ILE A 32 -8.05 1.22 2.30
CA ILE A 32 -7.01 0.20 2.52
C ILE A 32 -7.04 -0.31 3.95
N CYS A 33 -7.21 0.57 4.94
CA CYS A 33 -7.32 0.16 6.34
C CYS A 33 -8.51 -0.81 6.54
N ASP A 34 -9.67 -0.49 5.98
CA ASP A 34 -10.85 -1.35 5.95
C ASP A 34 -10.55 -2.73 5.34
N ALA A 35 -9.91 -2.73 4.16
CA ALA A 35 -9.56 -3.95 3.46
C ALA A 35 -8.57 -4.83 4.25
N LEU A 36 -7.57 -4.22 4.90
CA LEU A 36 -6.59 -4.90 5.73
C LEU A 36 -7.23 -5.53 6.98
N VAL A 37 -8.12 -4.81 7.64
CA VAL A 37 -8.90 -5.34 8.78
C VAL A 37 -9.73 -6.53 8.34
N GLY A 38 -10.44 -6.42 7.20
CA GLY A 38 -11.21 -7.51 6.60
C GLY A 38 -10.36 -8.71 6.18
N ALA A 39 -9.10 -8.49 5.78
CA ALA A 39 -8.14 -9.55 5.46
C ALA A 39 -7.58 -10.27 6.70
N GLY A 40 -7.81 -9.73 7.91
CA GLY A 40 -7.40 -10.35 9.15
C GLY A 40 -5.93 -10.12 9.50
N VAL A 41 -5.39 -8.94 9.17
CA VAL A 41 -4.04 -8.54 9.61
C VAL A 41 -3.94 -8.56 11.14
N LYS A 42 -2.73 -8.73 11.62
CA LYS A 42 -2.44 -8.72 13.07
C LYS A 42 -2.56 -7.31 13.63
N LYS A 43 -1.91 -6.35 12.98
CA LYS A 43 -1.80 -4.98 13.45
C LYS A 43 -1.60 -4.00 12.29
N ILE A 44 -2.13 -2.80 12.43
CA ILE A 44 -1.91 -1.69 11.51
C ILE A 44 -1.39 -0.51 12.33
N PHE A 45 -0.16 -0.08 12.08
CA PHE A 45 0.30 1.22 12.52
C PHE A 45 -0.20 2.27 11.54
N VAL A 46 -0.97 3.23 12.04
CA VAL A 46 -1.54 4.31 11.23
C VAL A 46 -0.84 5.60 11.52
N THR A 47 -0.31 6.25 10.49
CA THR A 47 0.36 7.54 10.62
C THR A 47 -0.05 8.49 9.50
N ASN A 48 -0.07 9.78 9.81
CA ASN A 48 -0.35 10.85 8.85
C ASN A 48 0.27 12.15 9.35
N ARG A 49 0.55 13.09 8.41
CA ARG A 49 1.02 14.43 8.77
C ARG A 49 0.07 15.14 9.74
N SER A 50 -1.23 15.05 9.50
CA SER A 50 -2.27 15.55 10.40
C SER A 50 -2.63 14.48 11.42
N VAL A 51 -2.54 14.82 12.71
CA VAL A 51 -2.72 13.89 13.83
C VAL A 51 -4.15 13.37 13.91
N TYR A 52 -5.14 14.29 13.91
CA TYR A 52 -6.54 13.92 14.15
C TYR A 52 -7.10 12.87 13.17
N PRO A 53 -6.90 12.97 11.84
CA PRO A 53 -7.39 11.94 10.92
C PRO A 53 -6.76 10.56 11.17
N ALA A 54 -5.51 10.51 11.63
CA ALA A 54 -4.86 9.23 11.92
C ALA A 54 -5.35 8.62 13.24
N GLN A 55 -5.61 9.45 14.24
CA GLN A 55 -6.24 9.01 15.50
C GLN A 55 -7.66 8.50 15.26
N ASP A 56 -8.45 9.24 14.47
CA ASP A 56 -9.82 8.87 14.15
C ASP A 56 -9.89 7.54 13.39
N LEU A 57 -9.03 7.36 12.38
CA LEU A 57 -8.94 6.10 11.65
C LEU A 57 -8.55 4.94 12.56
N ALA A 58 -7.55 5.12 13.43
CA ALA A 58 -7.13 4.08 14.36
C ALA A 58 -8.21 3.75 15.39
N ALA A 59 -8.95 4.75 15.87
CA ALA A 59 -10.02 4.57 16.86
C ALA A 59 -11.22 3.74 16.33
N ARG A 60 -11.40 3.67 15.02
CA ARG A 60 -12.44 2.80 14.40
C ARG A 60 -12.13 1.31 14.52
N TYR A 61 -10.87 0.96 14.73
CA TYR A 61 -10.39 -0.43 14.82
C TYR A 61 -9.48 -0.63 16.04
N PRO A 62 -9.98 -0.46 17.27
CA PRO A 62 -9.15 -0.39 18.48
C PRO A 62 -8.31 -1.66 18.72
N ASP A 63 -8.80 -2.83 18.28
CA ASP A 63 -8.09 -4.10 18.43
C ASP A 63 -7.05 -4.38 17.32
N LYS A 64 -7.03 -3.54 16.26
CA LYS A 64 -6.23 -3.78 15.06
C LYS A 64 -5.34 -2.61 14.69
N ALA A 65 -5.81 -1.37 14.83
CA ALA A 65 -5.11 -0.19 14.40
C ALA A 65 -4.56 0.59 15.60
N GLN A 66 -3.33 1.04 15.47
CA GLN A 66 -2.64 1.87 16.45
C GLN A 66 -2.14 3.14 15.77
N PHE A 67 -2.56 4.28 16.27
CA PHE A 67 -2.00 5.56 15.86
C PHE A 67 -0.54 5.68 16.31
N ILE A 68 0.30 6.19 15.41
CA ILE A 68 1.65 6.66 15.71
C ILE A 68 1.87 8.05 15.12
N TYR A 69 2.69 8.88 15.78
CA TYR A 69 3.03 10.19 15.25
C TYR A 69 3.85 10.09 13.96
N PHE A 70 3.58 11.00 13.02
CA PHE A 70 4.40 11.14 11.82
C PHE A 70 5.73 11.81 12.19
N GLY A 71 6.78 11.03 12.22
CA GLY A 71 8.13 11.49 12.55
C GLY A 71 9.12 10.35 12.39
N ILE A 72 10.41 10.67 12.28
CA ILE A 72 11.43 9.68 11.91
C ILE A 72 11.49 8.52 12.91
N PHE A 73 11.48 8.81 14.21
CA PHE A 73 11.63 7.78 15.23
C PHE A 73 10.39 6.87 15.37
N PRO A 74 9.14 7.38 15.49
CA PRO A 74 7.97 6.52 15.55
C PRO A 74 7.79 5.66 14.29
N VAL A 75 8.04 6.24 13.10
CA VAL A 75 7.93 5.53 11.83
C VAL A 75 9.00 4.45 11.71
N ARG A 76 10.24 4.71 12.11
CA ARG A 76 11.32 3.70 12.15
C ARG A 76 10.98 2.53 13.07
N HIS A 77 10.49 2.82 14.27
CA HIS A 77 10.09 1.77 15.21
C HIS A 77 8.97 0.89 14.65
N ALA A 78 7.92 1.51 14.10
CA ALA A 78 6.84 0.78 13.46
C ALA A 78 7.30 -0.01 12.22
N MET A 79 8.23 0.55 11.42
CA MET A 79 8.81 -0.15 10.28
C MET A 79 9.54 -1.43 10.69
N ALA A 80 10.30 -1.39 11.79
CA ALA A 80 11.03 -2.55 12.29
C ALA A 80 10.12 -3.72 12.70
N GLU A 81 8.84 -3.44 13.01
CA GLU A 81 7.84 -4.46 13.35
C GLU A 81 6.93 -4.85 12.16
N SER A 82 7.10 -4.21 11.01
CA SER A 82 6.17 -4.35 9.89
C SER A 82 6.61 -5.40 8.88
N ASP A 83 5.64 -6.06 8.28
CA ASP A 83 5.79 -6.94 7.11
C ASP A 83 5.49 -6.20 5.80
N LEU A 84 4.71 -5.12 5.90
CA LEU A 84 4.24 -4.33 4.76
C LEU A 84 4.22 -2.85 5.13
N PHE A 85 4.83 -2.03 4.30
CA PHE A 85 4.70 -0.57 4.33
C PHE A 85 3.85 -0.10 3.16
N ILE A 86 2.86 0.76 3.42
CA ILE A 86 1.98 1.31 2.38
C ILE A 86 2.03 2.84 2.45
N ASN A 87 2.46 3.48 1.35
CA ASN A 87 2.29 4.91 1.14
C ASN A 87 0.94 5.17 0.45
N ALA A 88 -0.04 5.67 1.20
CA ALA A 88 -1.34 6.11 0.71
C ALA A 88 -1.47 7.64 0.68
N THR A 89 -0.35 8.35 0.58
CA THR A 89 -0.28 9.81 0.44
C THR A 89 0.05 10.20 -0.99
N SER A 90 0.07 11.51 -1.26
CA SER A 90 0.58 12.07 -2.51
C SER A 90 2.09 12.36 -2.49
N LEU A 91 2.82 11.92 -1.46
CA LEU A 91 4.29 12.09 -1.42
C LEU A 91 4.93 11.25 -2.52
N GLY A 92 5.75 11.89 -3.35
CA GLY A 92 6.39 11.25 -4.49
C GLY A 92 5.59 11.29 -5.79
N MET A 93 4.35 11.82 -5.77
CA MET A 93 3.54 12.01 -6.99
C MET A 93 4.09 13.17 -7.81
N ALA A 94 4.05 13.07 -9.14
CA ALA A 94 4.47 14.12 -10.04
C ALA A 94 3.77 15.46 -9.73
N GLY A 95 4.57 16.51 -9.56
CA GLY A 95 4.07 17.85 -9.17
C GLY A 95 3.72 18.02 -7.69
N MET A 96 3.89 17.00 -6.86
CA MET A 96 3.69 17.04 -5.42
C MET A 96 5.03 17.03 -4.67
N LYS A 97 4.96 17.05 -3.33
CA LYS A 97 6.15 16.97 -2.48
C LYS A 97 6.76 15.59 -2.49
N GLU A 98 8.07 15.55 -2.45
CA GLU A 98 8.84 14.33 -2.22
C GLU A 98 8.95 14.01 -0.71
N PHE A 99 9.38 12.78 -0.41
CA PHE A 99 9.82 12.45 0.94
C PHE A 99 11.07 13.25 1.28
N SER A 100 11.05 13.96 2.40
CA SER A 100 12.23 14.68 2.88
C SER A 100 13.32 13.73 3.42
N ASP A 101 12.93 12.56 3.89
CA ASP A 101 13.81 11.52 4.42
C ASP A 101 13.16 10.15 4.28
N LEU A 102 13.93 9.20 3.78
CA LEU A 102 13.58 7.78 3.69
C LEU A 102 14.42 6.91 4.65
N GLY A 103 15.02 7.55 5.66
CA GLY A 103 15.86 6.86 6.65
C GLY A 103 15.13 5.78 7.44
N PHE A 104 13.82 5.82 7.50
CA PHE A 104 13.00 4.79 8.13
C PHE A 104 13.10 3.42 7.43
N LEU A 105 13.47 3.38 6.15
CA LEU A 105 13.72 2.13 5.42
C LEU A 105 14.97 1.38 5.92
N ARG A 106 15.86 2.04 6.69
CA ARG A 106 17.05 1.39 7.23
C ARG A 106 16.74 0.30 8.24
N ASP A 107 15.61 0.45 8.94
CA ASP A 107 15.19 -0.48 9.99
C ASP A 107 14.15 -1.49 9.48
N ALA A 108 13.85 -1.46 8.18
CA ALA A 108 12.94 -2.42 7.56
C ALA A 108 13.54 -3.84 7.65
N PRO A 109 12.80 -4.81 8.20
CA PRO A 109 13.23 -6.20 8.19
C PRO A 109 13.42 -6.72 6.76
N ALA A 110 14.31 -7.69 6.58
CA ALA A 110 14.45 -8.37 5.31
C ALA A 110 13.12 -8.99 4.89
N GLY A 111 12.65 -8.67 3.67
CA GLY A 111 11.38 -9.18 3.14
C GLY A 111 10.15 -8.30 3.41
N VAL A 112 10.31 -7.15 4.09
CA VAL A 112 9.24 -6.13 4.11
C VAL A 112 8.90 -5.74 2.69
N THR A 113 7.62 -5.77 2.34
CA THR A 113 7.15 -5.27 1.05
C THR A 113 6.85 -3.78 1.17
N VAL A 114 7.37 -2.98 0.25
CA VAL A 114 7.09 -1.55 0.15
C VAL A 114 6.08 -1.32 -0.96
N TYR A 115 4.88 -0.85 -0.61
CA TYR A 115 3.82 -0.55 -1.54
C TYR A 115 3.59 0.96 -1.61
N ASP A 116 3.75 1.53 -2.79
CA ASP A 116 3.47 2.93 -3.05
C ASP A 116 2.22 3.06 -3.92
N LEU A 117 1.17 3.74 -3.42
CA LEU A 117 -0.05 3.97 -4.20
C LEU A 117 0.13 5.03 -5.30
N VAL A 118 1.22 5.76 -5.28
CA VAL A 118 1.57 6.69 -6.36
C VAL A 118 1.82 5.88 -7.63
N TYR A 119 1.13 6.26 -8.72
CA TYR A 119 1.26 5.62 -10.03
C TYR A 119 1.98 6.50 -11.07
N ASN A 120 2.13 7.79 -10.79
CA ASN A 120 2.86 8.73 -11.63
C ASN A 120 3.79 9.62 -10.75
N PRO A 121 5.12 9.47 -10.87
CA PRO A 121 5.85 8.54 -11.74
C PRO A 121 5.66 7.07 -11.32
N ARG A 122 5.82 6.15 -12.27
CA ARG A 122 5.76 4.70 -12.00
C ARG A 122 6.82 4.27 -10.97
N GLN A 123 8.02 4.85 -11.08
CA GLN A 123 9.15 4.60 -10.21
C GLN A 123 9.40 5.81 -9.31
N THR A 124 8.77 5.83 -8.14
CA THR A 124 8.95 6.89 -7.15
C THR A 124 10.31 6.82 -6.45
N MET A 125 10.70 7.89 -5.77
CA MET A 125 11.91 7.89 -4.94
C MET A 125 11.82 6.81 -3.84
N LEU A 126 10.64 6.60 -3.27
CA LEU A 126 10.38 5.57 -2.26
C LEU A 126 10.68 4.16 -2.81
N LEU A 127 10.11 3.82 -3.97
CA LEU A 127 10.31 2.50 -4.58
C LEU A 127 11.78 2.28 -4.97
N ARG A 128 12.43 3.28 -5.60
CA ARG A 128 13.86 3.20 -5.93
C ARG A 128 14.74 2.96 -4.70
N GLU A 129 14.45 3.65 -3.59
CA GLU A 129 15.25 3.47 -2.38
C GLU A 129 14.99 2.11 -1.72
N ALA A 130 13.76 1.60 -1.76
CA ALA A 130 13.42 0.26 -1.30
C ALA A 130 14.14 -0.83 -2.12
N GLU A 131 14.14 -0.72 -3.44
CA GLU A 131 14.83 -1.64 -4.34
C GLU A 131 16.34 -1.67 -4.15
N LYS A 132 16.98 -0.49 -3.94
CA LYS A 132 18.41 -0.43 -3.59
C LYS A 132 18.76 -1.22 -2.33
N ARG A 133 17.77 -1.40 -1.44
CA ARG A 133 17.90 -2.17 -0.19
C ARG A 133 17.49 -3.62 -0.35
N GLY A 134 17.12 -4.06 -1.55
CA GLY A 134 16.66 -5.41 -1.84
C GLY A 134 15.28 -5.72 -1.26
N LEU A 135 14.47 -4.70 -0.95
CA LEU A 135 13.11 -4.88 -0.46
C LEU A 135 12.15 -5.09 -1.65
N PRO A 136 11.22 -6.04 -1.56
CA PRO A 136 10.16 -6.20 -2.53
C PRO A 136 9.32 -4.92 -2.66
N THR A 137 8.98 -4.53 -3.89
CA THR A 137 8.20 -3.33 -4.17
C THR A 137 6.91 -3.63 -4.92
N VAL A 138 5.88 -2.82 -4.70
CA VAL A 138 4.62 -2.83 -5.45
C VAL A 138 4.29 -1.39 -5.85
N SER A 139 4.04 -1.15 -7.13
CA SER A 139 3.71 0.16 -7.67
C SER A 139 2.20 0.41 -7.67
N GLY A 140 1.81 1.67 -7.52
CA GLY A 140 0.41 2.12 -7.58
C GLY A 140 -0.24 1.90 -8.94
N ILE A 141 0.55 1.73 -10.00
CA ILE A 141 0.02 1.40 -11.33
C ILE A 141 -0.71 0.07 -11.33
N ASP A 142 -0.22 -0.92 -10.59
CA ASP A 142 -0.87 -2.23 -10.50
C ASP A 142 -2.27 -2.11 -9.89
N LEU A 143 -2.41 -1.32 -8.80
CA LEU A 143 -3.70 -1.04 -8.20
C LEU A 143 -4.65 -0.36 -9.18
N LEU A 144 -4.17 0.67 -9.89
CA LEU A 144 -4.96 1.41 -10.87
C LEU A 144 -5.49 0.49 -11.96
N LEU A 145 -4.66 -0.40 -12.50
CA LEU A 145 -5.04 -1.34 -13.54
C LEU A 145 -6.07 -2.37 -13.05
N TYR A 146 -5.88 -2.90 -11.84
CA TYR A 146 -6.85 -3.83 -11.24
C TYR A 146 -8.19 -3.15 -10.95
N GLN A 147 -8.18 -1.90 -10.49
CA GLN A 147 -9.41 -1.11 -10.30
C GLN A 147 -10.13 -0.85 -11.63
N ALA A 148 -9.38 -0.45 -12.67
CA ALA A 148 -9.93 -0.22 -14.00
C ALA A 148 -10.55 -1.51 -14.60
N ALA A 149 -9.86 -2.64 -14.49
CA ALA A 149 -10.37 -3.92 -14.95
C ALA A 149 -11.65 -4.35 -14.20
N ARG A 150 -11.70 -4.10 -12.89
CA ARG A 150 -12.89 -4.38 -12.08
C ARG A 150 -14.07 -3.49 -12.46
N ALA A 151 -13.84 -2.20 -12.65
CA ALA A 151 -14.86 -1.25 -13.10
C ALA A 151 -15.38 -1.62 -14.50
N PHE A 152 -14.49 -1.94 -15.43
CA PHE A 152 -14.85 -2.40 -16.76
C PHE A 152 -15.77 -3.63 -16.71
N LYS A 153 -15.43 -4.62 -15.87
CA LYS A 153 -16.27 -5.79 -15.67
C LYS A 153 -17.64 -5.43 -15.12
N MET A 154 -17.72 -4.50 -14.17
CA MET A 154 -19.00 -4.07 -13.59
C MET A 154 -19.90 -3.39 -14.64
N PHE A 155 -19.32 -2.59 -15.52
CA PHE A 155 -20.09 -1.86 -16.54
C PHE A 155 -20.45 -2.72 -17.77
N THR A 156 -19.59 -3.66 -18.15
CA THR A 156 -19.75 -4.40 -19.41
C THR A 156 -20.11 -5.87 -19.26
N GLY A 157 -20.00 -6.41 -18.05
CA GLY A 157 -20.09 -7.85 -17.76
C GLY A 157 -18.91 -8.68 -18.28
N LYS A 158 -17.94 -8.05 -18.97
CA LYS A 158 -16.79 -8.73 -19.59
C LYS A 158 -15.55 -8.69 -18.69
N ASP A 159 -14.76 -9.76 -18.71
CA ASP A 159 -13.45 -9.76 -18.06
C ASP A 159 -12.38 -9.13 -18.97
N VAL A 160 -11.42 -8.46 -18.33
CA VAL A 160 -10.21 -7.93 -19.00
C VAL A 160 -9.12 -9.00 -18.93
N ASP A 161 -8.45 -9.23 -20.04
CA ASP A 161 -7.20 -9.99 -20.07
C ASP A 161 -6.07 -9.11 -19.51
N MET A 162 -5.76 -9.28 -18.22
CA MET A 162 -4.76 -8.48 -17.53
C MET A 162 -3.35 -8.59 -18.12
N PRO A 163 -2.85 -9.79 -18.50
CA PRO A 163 -1.59 -9.92 -19.22
C PRO A 163 -1.52 -9.10 -20.50
N ALA A 164 -2.56 -9.19 -21.33
CA ALA A 164 -2.64 -8.42 -22.57
C ALA A 164 -2.70 -6.91 -22.31
N LEU A 165 -3.45 -6.47 -21.28
CA LEU A 165 -3.52 -5.07 -20.90
C LEU A 165 -2.16 -4.54 -20.43
N LEU A 166 -1.46 -5.26 -19.56
CA LEU A 166 -0.12 -4.89 -19.07
C LEU A 166 0.87 -4.76 -20.23
N SER A 167 0.90 -5.74 -21.13
CA SER A 167 1.77 -5.69 -22.31
C SER A 167 1.45 -4.51 -23.26
N ALA A 168 0.17 -4.18 -23.45
CA ALA A 168 -0.23 -3.05 -24.27
C ALA A 168 0.13 -1.68 -23.67
N LEU A 169 0.38 -1.63 -22.37
CA LEU A 169 0.75 -0.42 -21.62
C LEU A 169 2.26 -0.30 -21.39
N GLU A 170 3.04 -1.36 -21.64
CA GLU A 170 4.50 -1.30 -21.60
C GLU A 170 5.01 -0.20 -22.55
N GLY A 171 5.84 0.72 -22.01
CA GLY A 171 6.37 1.87 -22.72
C GLY A 171 5.40 3.05 -22.93
N LYS A 172 4.17 2.99 -22.40
CA LYS A 172 3.20 4.12 -22.44
C LYS A 172 2.96 4.76 -21.07
N LEU A 173 3.52 4.19 -20.03
CA LEU A 173 3.35 4.60 -18.63
C LEU A 173 4.64 5.15 -18.02
N ASP A 174 5.64 5.48 -18.86
CA ASP A 174 6.90 6.12 -18.47
C ASP A 174 6.78 7.64 -18.43
#